data_8bacf4e94feb5283080478f79d3600d9
#
_entry.id   8bacf4e94feb5283080478f79d3600d9
#
_cell.length_a   1.000
_cell.length_b   1.000
_cell.length_c   1.000
_cell.angle_alpha   90.00
_cell.angle_beta   90.00
_cell.angle_gamma   90.00
#
_symmetry.space_group_name_H-M   'P 1'
#
loop_
_entity.id
_entity.type
_entity.pdbx_description
1 polymer ?
#
loop_
_entity_poly.entity_id
_entity_poly.type
_entity_poly.pdbx_seq_one_letter_code
_entity_poly.pdbx_strand_id
1 'polypeptide(L)'
;MKKYYFLLLTAMMALTATVFTACDEDTQIGLTLEGTWRGNMYVYTTWNGNRYNVTDTEITFLCDDFHWTRGYGYWVDYYSNAPWDYVASHIDWQVSGGEIRIYFREEGSEAIIRSYRLNDNRFQGTLWENGQDIDFNLYHVASPRRSYDRWGYDGWTYYRSRQMRETAGNDSIAIDDVPVRHFGK
;
A
#
# COMPACT_ATOMS: atom_id res chain seq x y z
N MET A 1 14.04 -35.69 -38.81
CA MET A 1 12.78 -35.08 -38.34
C MET A 1 12.49 -35.39 -36.85
N LYS A 2 12.61 -36.61 -36.34
CA LYS A 2 12.31 -36.96 -34.93
C LYS A 2 13.14 -36.22 -33.87
N LYS A 3 14.38 -35.81 -34.17
CA LYS A 3 15.26 -35.06 -33.23
C LYS A 3 14.80 -33.63 -32.97
N TYR A 4 14.16 -32.96 -33.94
CA TYR A 4 13.67 -31.61 -33.79
C TYR A 4 12.37 -31.53 -32.97
N TYR A 5 11.51 -32.55 -33.05
CA TYR A 5 10.31 -32.65 -32.23
C TYR A 5 10.64 -32.82 -30.73
N PHE A 6 11.71 -33.54 -30.44
CA PHE A 6 12.16 -33.76 -29.07
C PHE A 6 12.72 -32.45 -28.46
N LEU A 7 13.50 -31.69 -29.20
CA LEU A 7 14.01 -30.37 -28.81
C LEU A 7 12.88 -29.35 -28.63
N LEU A 8 11.87 -29.36 -29.49
CA LEU A 8 10.70 -28.48 -29.39
C LEU A 8 9.85 -28.82 -28.17
N LEU A 9 9.66 -30.09 -27.88
CA LEU A 9 8.91 -30.56 -26.72
C LEU A 9 9.59 -30.21 -25.39
N THR A 10 10.92 -30.36 -25.31
CA THR A 10 11.70 -29.99 -24.13
C THR A 10 11.74 -28.46 -23.91
N ALA A 11 11.82 -27.66 -24.98
CA ALA A 11 11.74 -26.21 -24.89
C ALA A 11 10.36 -25.75 -24.43
N MET A 12 9.29 -26.40 -24.89
CA MET A 12 7.91 -26.09 -24.50
C MET A 12 7.64 -26.47 -23.04
N MET A 13 8.18 -27.59 -22.54
CA MET A 13 8.09 -27.97 -21.12
C MET A 13 8.89 -27.01 -20.22
N ALA A 14 10.03 -26.51 -20.64
CA ALA A 14 10.82 -25.56 -19.86
C ALA A 14 10.12 -24.20 -19.74
N LEU A 15 9.42 -23.75 -20.78
CA LEU A 15 8.64 -22.51 -20.74
C LEU A 15 7.42 -22.61 -19.80
N THR A 16 6.73 -23.76 -19.77
CA THR A 16 5.58 -23.93 -18.88
C THR A 16 5.96 -24.01 -17.41
N ALA A 17 7.12 -24.55 -17.06
CA ALA A 17 7.58 -24.68 -15.67
C ALA A 17 7.83 -23.28 -15.03
N THR A 18 8.30 -22.30 -15.78
CA THR A 18 8.59 -20.96 -15.25
C THR A 18 7.34 -20.15 -14.91
N VAL A 19 6.25 -20.37 -15.64
CA VAL A 19 4.97 -19.66 -15.41
C VAL A 19 4.28 -20.14 -14.13
N PHE A 20 4.37 -21.43 -13.80
CA PHE A 20 3.76 -21.98 -12.60
C PHE A 20 4.48 -21.56 -11.31
N THR A 21 5.80 -21.41 -11.32
CA THR A 21 6.57 -21.01 -10.14
C THR A 21 6.33 -19.55 -9.77
N ALA A 22 6.21 -18.64 -10.75
CA ALA A 22 5.93 -17.22 -10.48
C ALA A 22 4.53 -17.01 -9.86
N CYS A 23 3.54 -17.76 -10.29
CA CYS A 23 2.18 -17.67 -9.74
C CYS A 23 2.09 -18.15 -8.28
N ASP A 24 2.93 -19.10 -7.89
CA ASP A 24 3.02 -19.61 -6.52
C ASP A 24 3.75 -18.62 -5.60
N GLU A 25 4.81 -17.97 -6.09
CA GLU A 25 5.57 -16.95 -5.36
C GLU A 25 4.71 -15.70 -5.06
N ASP A 26 3.99 -15.16 -6.04
CA ASP A 26 3.08 -14.03 -5.85
C ASP A 26 1.99 -14.34 -4.82
N THR A 27 1.48 -15.56 -4.81
CA THR A 27 0.50 -16.03 -3.81
C THR A 27 1.10 -16.06 -2.40
N GLN A 28 2.33 -16.56 -2.24
CA GLN A 28 3.00 -16.58 -0.95
C GLN A 28 3.28 -15.14 -0.44
N ILE A 29 3.66 -14.25 -1.33
CA ILE A 29 3.85 -12.83 -0.99
C ILE A 29 2.53 -12.25 -0.49
N GLY A 30 1.42 -12.44 -1.20
CA GLY A 30 0.13 -11.91 -0.81
C GLY A 30 -0.36 -12.44 0.53
N LEU A 31 -0.22 -13.75 0.78
CA LEU A 31 -0.55 -14.38 2.06
C LEU A 31 0.29 -13.83 3.22
N THR A 32 1.58 -13.60 3.00
CA THR A 32 2.47 -13.04 4.03
C THR A 32 2.20 -11.56 4.26
N LEU A 33 1.78 -10.85 3.19
CA LEU A 33 1.47 -9.43 3.25
C LEU A 33 0.18 -9.15 4.03
N GLU A 34 -0.78 -10.10 4.01
CA GLU A 34 -2.06 -9.93 4.68
C GLU A 34 -1.90 -9.63 6.17
N GLY A 35 -2.39 -8.46 6.60
CA GLY A 35 -2.27 -7.99 7.97
C GLY A 35 -2.07 -6.49 8.07
N THR A 36 -1.72 -6.03 9.27
CA THR A 36 -1.43 -4.62 9.54
C THR A 36 0.06 -4.46 9.84
N TRP A 37 0.67 -3.55 9.12
CA TRP A 37 2.09 -3.24 9.17
C TRP A 37 2.29 -1.79 9.60
N ARG A 38 3.25 -1.53 10.47
CA ARG A 38 3.48 -0.19 10.99
C ARG A 38 4.97 0.15 11.07
N GLY A 39 5.31 1.40 10.75
CA GLY A 39 6.68 1.91 10.84
C GLY A 39 6.94 3.11 9.95
N ASN A 40 8.18 3.32 9.54
CA ASN A 40 8.58 4.51 8.82
C ASN A 40 8.57 4.27 7.31
N MET A 41 7.83 5.12 6.59
CA MET A 41 7.73 5.14 5.12
C MET A 41 8.32 6.43 4.52
N TYR A 42 8.90 7.34 5.34
CA TYR A 42 9.41 8.63 4.90
C TYR A 42 8.40 9.42 4.05
N VAL A 43 7.20 9.57 4.58
CA VAL A 43 6.10 10.32 3.95
C VAL A 43 6.05 11.71 4.55
N TYR A 44 5.67 12.70 3.75
CA TYR A 44 5.27 14.01 4.22
C TYR A 44 4.04 14.49 3.46
N THR A 45 3.34 15.45 4.04
CA THR A 45 2.16 16.05 3.42
C THR A 45 2.35 17.55 3.28
N THR A 46 1.89 18.12 2.18
CA THR A 46 1.84 19.57 1.98
C THR A 46 0.41 20.06 2.12
N TRP A 47 0.24 21.15 2.87
CA TRP A 47 -1.05 21.80 3.06
C TRP A 47 -0.87 23.27 3.38
N ASN A 48 -1.61 24.15 2.72
CA ASN A 48 -1.49 25.61 2.84
C ASN A 48 -0.04 26.13 2.75
N GLY A 49 0.76 25.52 1.83
CA GLY A 49 2.16 25.87 1.63
C GLY A 49 3.13 25.37 2.70
N ASN A 50 2.66 24.67 3.72
CA ASN A 50 3.47 24.08 4.77
C ASN A 50 3.70 22.59 4.53
N ARG A 51 4.88 22.10 4.97
CA ARG A 51 5.24 20.68 4.96
C ARG A 51 5.07 20.08 6.35
N TYR A 52 4.39 18.94 6.43
CA TYR A 52 4.16 18.17 7.65
C TYR A 52 4.73 16.77 7.47
N ASN A 53 5.72 16.41 8.28
CA ASN A 53 6.33 15.08 8.20
C ASN A 53 5.48 14.05 8.97
N VAL A 54 5.34 12.89 8.37
CA VAL A 54 4.72 11.73 8.99
C VAL A 54 5.65 11.18 10.08
N THR A 55 5.10 10.91 11.23
CA THR A 55 5.84 10.30 12.35
C THR A 55 5.85 8.79 12.24
N ASP A 56 4.76 8.21 11.71
CA ASP A 56 4.56 6.77 11.61
C ASP A 56 3.50 6.47 10.55
N THR A 57 3.64 5.38 9.82
CA THR A 57 2.68 4.92 8.82
C THR A 57 2.16 3.55 9.20
N GLU A 58 0.86 3.34 9.11
CA GLU A 58 0.20 2.05 9.29
C GLU A 58 -0.48 1.64 7.99
N ILE A 59 -0.18 0.45 7.49
CA ILE A 59 -0.78 -0.10 6.28
C ILE A 59 -1.48 -1.40 6.64
N THR A 60 -2.75 -1.50 6.29
CA THR A 60 -3.52 -2.75 6.41
C THR A 60 -3.76 -3.33 5.03
N PHE A 61 -3.30 -4.54 4.79
CA PHE A 61 -3.55 -5.32 3.58
C PHE A 61 -4.58 -6.40 3.89
N LEU A 62 -5.65 -6.44 3.12
CA LEU A 62 -6.72 -7.43 3.21
C LEU A 62 -6.82 -8.13 1.86
N CYS A 63 -6.70 -9.46 1.84
CA CYS A 63 -6.87 -10.23 0.62
C CYS A 63 -8.31 -10.22 0.13
N ASP A 64 -8.49 -10.27 -1.18
CA ASP A 64 -9.77 -10.59 -1.80
C ASP A 64 -10.14 -12.05 -1.44
N ASP A 65 -11.41 -12.33 -1.16
CA ASP A 65 -11.90 -13.67 -0.73
C ASP A 65 -11.52 -14.81 -1.68
N PHE A 66 -11.22 -14.51 -2.94
CA PHE A 66 -10.93 -15.49 -3.98
C PHE A 66 -9.55 -15.37 -4.62
N HIS A 67 -8.77 -14.32 -4.27
CA HIS A 67 -7.51 -14.01 -4.92
C HIS A 67 -6.47 -13.51 -3.91
N TRP A 68 -5.53 -14.38 -3.56
CA TRP A 68 -4.47 -14.07 -2.59
C TRP A 68 -3.42 -13.06 -3.09
N THR A 69 -3.37 -12.82 -4.41
CA THR A 69 -2.42 -11.88 -5.02
C THR A 69 -2.93 -10.46 -5.15
N ARG A 70 -4.13 -10.18 -4.67
CA ARG A 70 -4.73 -8.85 -4.70
C ARG A 70 -5.73 -8.65 -3.58
N GLY A 71 -6.04 -7.40 -3.33
CA GLY A 71 -7.01 -7.05 -2.32
C GLY A 71 -7.14 -5.55 -2.15
N TYR A 72 -7.56 -5.17 -0.99
CA TYR A 72 -7.82 -3.79 -0.61
C TYR A 72 -7.32 -3.55 0.81
N GLY A 73 -7.42 -2.32 1.29
CA GLY A 73 -6.97 -2.00 2.64
C GLY A 73 -6.95 -0.51 2.92
N TYR A 74 -6.08 -0.16 3.85
CA TYR A 74 -5.95 1.21 4.32
C TYR A 74 -4.48 1.58 4.46
N TRP A 75 -4.18 2.84 4.14
CA TRP A 75 -2.91 3.46 4.41
C TRP A 75 -3.14 4.68 5.29
N VAL A 76 -2.56 4.67 6.48
CA VAL A 76 -2.77 5.71 7.50
C VAL A 76 -1.44 6.32 7.89
N ASP A 77 -1.30 7.61 7.66
CA ASP A 77 -0.13 8.40 8.05
C ASP A 77 -0.46 9.22 9.29
N TYR A 78 0.34 9.07 10.35
CA TYR A 78 0.18 9.78 11.62
C TYR A 78 1.12 10.97 11.72
N TYR A 79 0.64 12.05 12.32
CA TYR A 79 1.35 13.32 12.44
C TYR A 79 1.37 13.80 13.89
N SER A 80 2.48 14.45 14.30
CA SER A 80 2.59 15.08 15.62
C SER A 80 2.42 16.61 15.56
N ASN A 81 2.77 17.23 14.43
CA ASN A 81 2.83 18.68 14.28
C ASN A 81 1.89 19.24 13.21
N ALA A 82 0.98 18.42 12.66
CA ALA A 82 -0.03 18.87 11.72
C ALA A 82 -1.30 19.33 12.45
N PRO A 83 -2.17 20.11 11.79
CA PRO A 83 -3.51 20.45 12.31
C PRO A 83 -4.43 19.22 12.49
N TRP A 84 -4.04 18.07 11.98
CA TRP A 84 -4.74 16.77 12.08
C TRP A 84 -3.85 15.74 12.74
N ASP A 85 -4.47 14.71 13.31
CA ASP A 85 -3.77 13.61 13.95
C ASP A 85 -3.29 12.57 12.93
N TYR A 86 -4.05 12.34 11.85
CA TYR A 86 -3.74 11.39 10.79
C TYR A 86 -4.42 11.72 9.45
N VAL A 87 -3.87 11.15 8.37
CA VAL A 87 -4.50 11.07 7.05
C VAL A 87 -4.65 9.60 6.68
N ALA A 88 -5.87 9.17 6.37
CA ALA A 88 -6.15 7.79 5.97
C ALA A 88 -6.66 7.75 4.53
N SER A 89 -6.14 6.81 3.74
CA SER A 89 -6.54 6.56 2.36
C SER A 89 -6.92 5.09 2.19
N HIS A 90 -7.95 4.82 1.40
CA HIS A 90 -8.25 3.48 0.95
C HIS A 90 -7.27 3.07 -0.14
N ILE A 91 -6.81 1.85 -0.07
CA ILE A 91 -5.91 1.29 -1.08
C ILE A 91 -6.51 0.06 -1.72
N ASP A 92 -6.24 -0.11 -3.02
CA ASP A 92 -6.27 -1.40 -3.69
C ASP A 92 -4.83 -1.84 -3.90
N TRP A 93 -4.55 -3.14 -3.75
CA TRP A 93 -3.21 -3.66 -3.93
C TRP A 93 -3.20 -4.92 -4.78
N GLN A 94 -2.07 -5.16 -5.44
CA GLN A 94 -1.84 -6.35 -6.25
C GLN A 94 -0.37 -6.76 -6.24
N VAL A 95 -0.11 -8.06 -6.12
CA VAL A 95 1.20 -8.67 -6.35
C VAL A 95 1.23 -9.26 -7.75
N SER A 96 2.26 -8.92 -8.52
CA SER A 96 2.46 -9.46 -9.86
C SER A 96 3.95 -9.46 -10.21
N GLY A 97 4.50 -10.64 -10.50
CA GLY A 97 5.92 -10.81 -10.82
C GLY A 97 6.85 -10.36 -9.69
N GLY A 98 6.43 -10.53 -8.43
CA GLY A 98 7.18 -10.13 -7.25
C GLY A 98 7.12 -8.61 -6.94
N GLU A 99 6.43 -7.79 -7.74
CA GLU A 99 6.17 -6.39 -7.40
C GLU A 99 4.83 -6.26 -6.67
N ILE A 100 4.76 -5.38 -5.66
CA ILE A 100 3.53 -5.01 -4.97
C ILE A 100 3.12 -3.62 -5.44
N ARG A 101 1.98 -3.53 -6.14
CA ARG A 101 1.39 -2.27 -6.60
C ARG A 101 0.31 -1.85 -5.64
N ILE A 102 0.31 -0.57 -5.25
CA ILE A 102 -0.66 0.03 -4.34
C ILE A 102 -1.28 1.23 -5.03
N TYR A 103 -2.59 1.19 -5.22
CA TYR A 103 -3.36 2.29 -5.77
C TYR A 103 -4.12 3.00 -4.65
N PHE A 104 -3.93 4.30 -4.51
CA PHE A 104 -4.62 5.16 -3.54
C PHE A 104 -5.90 5.69 -4.17
N ARG A 105 -7.04 5.22 -3.72
CA ARG A 105 -8.34 5.53 -4.34
C ARG A 105 -8.67 7.01 -4.33
N GLU A 106 -8.41 7.68 -3.23
CA GLU A 106 -8.74 9.08 -3.04
C GLU A 106 -7.81 10.01 -3.80
N GLU A 107 -6.56 9.63 -3.91
CA GLU A 107 -5.52 10.44 -4.53
C GLU A 107 -5.41 10.17 -6.04
N GLY A 108 -5.94 9.03 -6.50
CA GLY A 108 -5.80 8.60 -7.89
C GLY A 108 -4.34 8.31 -8.28
N SER A 109 -3.48 8.04 -7.31
CA SER A 109 -2.05 7.80 -7.48
C SER A 109 -1.68 6.34 -7.26
N GLU A 110 -0.51 5.94 -7.73
CA GLU A 110 0.03 4.57 -7.59
C GLU A 110 1.43 4.61 -7.02
N ALA A 111 1.72 3.69 -6.09
CA ALA A 111 3.06 3.40 -5.61
C ALA A 111 3.42 1.93 -5.88
N ILE A 112 4.69 1.67 -6.17
CA ILE A 112 5.19 0.33 -6.45
C ILE A 112 6.27 -0.04 -5.45
N ILE A 113 6.08 -1.16 -4.74
CA ILE A 113 7.09 -1.71 -3.84
C ILE A 113 7.85 -2.81 -4.59
N ARG A 114 9.15 -2.64 -4.67
CA ARG A 114 10.09 -3.56 -5.31
C ARG A 114 11.37 -3.65 -4.48
N SER A 115 12.20 -4.67 -4.74
CA SER A 115 13.45 -4.86 -4.00
C SER A 115 13.23 -4.92 -2.49
N TYR A 116 12.32 -5.77 -2.03
CA TYR A 116 11.93 -5.88 -0.64
C TYR A 116 12.31 -7.22 -0.01
N ARG A 117 12.21 -7.25 1.32
CA ARG A 117 12.23 -8.45 2.16
C ARG A 117 10.96 -8.46 3.00
N LEU A 118 10.18 -9.52 2.86
CA LEU A 118 8.93 -9.72 3.57
C LEU A 118 8.99 -11.05 4.32
N ASN A 119 8.63 -11.03 5.59
CA ASN A 119 8.40 -12.22 6.42
C ASN A 119 7.31 -11.88 7.46
N ASP A 120 6.90 -12.84 8.28
CA ASP A 120 5.79 -12.72 9.22
C ASP A 120 5.92 -11.54 10.22
N ASN A 121 7.11 -10.99 10.44
CA ASN A 121 7.35 -9.96 11.44
C ASN A 121 7.82 -8.64 10.85
N ARG A 122 8.39 -8.65 9.64
CA ARG A 122 9.07 -7.48 9.07
C ARG A 122 8.86 -7.37 7.58
N PHE A 123 8.55 -6.15 7.15
CA PHE A 123 8.44 -5.76 5.77
C PHE A 123 9.31 -4.53 5.51
N GLN A 124 10.38 -4.71 4.76
CA GLN A 124 11.32 -3.62 4.44
C GLN A 124 11.70 -3.68 2.98
N GLY A 125 11.95 -2.55 2.37
CA GLY A 125 12.30 -2.49 0.96
C GLY A 125 12.32 -1.08 0.42
N THR A 126 12.08 -0.97 -0.88
CA THR A 126 12.07 0.28 -1.62
C THR A 126 10.71 0.47 -2.26
N LEU A 127 10.08 1.60 -1.98
CA LEU A 127 8.86 2.07 -2.65
C LEU A 127 9.29 3.03 -3.75
N TRP A 128 8.76 2.83 -4.93
CA TRP A 128 8.94 3.72 -6.07
C TRP A 128 7.65 4.49 -6.34
N GLU A 129 7.77 5.81 -6.40
CA GLU A 129 6.71 6.72 -6.79
C GLU A 129 7.31 7.93 -7.52
N ASN A 130 6.69 8.36 -8.62
CA ASN A 130 7.05 9.57 -9.38
C ASN A 130 8.55 9.71 -9.69
N GLY A 131 9.24 8.58 -9.98
CA GLY A 131 10.66 8.58 -10.33
C GLY A 131 11.62 8.60 -9.12
N GLN A 132 11.11 8.46 -7.90
CA GLN A 132 11.91 8.40 -6.69
C GLN A 132 11.83 7.03 -6.02
N ASP A 133 12.97 6.55 -5.54
CA ASP A 133 13.08 5.36 -4.71
C ASP A 133 13.22 5.76 -3.25
N ILE A 134 12.36 5.21 -2.38
CA ILE A 134 12.27 5.54 -0.96
C ILE A 134 12.34 4.28 -0.14
N ASP A 135 13.36 4.16 0.69
CA ASP A 135 13.51 3.01 1.59
C ASP A 135 12.44 3.05 2.69
N PHE A 136 11.92 1.90 3.06
CA PHE A 136 10.98 1.78 4.17
C PHE A 136 11.29 0.59 5.08
N ASN A 137 10.74 0.63 6.28
CA ASN A 137 10.84 -0.44 7.25
C ASN A 137 9.62 -0.48 8.15
N LEU A 138 8.84 -1.55 8.00
CA LEU A 138 7.60 -1.80 8.72
C LEU A 138 7.70 -3.08 9.53
N TYR A 139 6.94 -3.15 10.62
CA TYR A 139 6.77 -4.32 11.47
C TYR A 139 5.32 -4.78 11.48
N HIS A 140 5.09 -6.08 11.49
CA HIS A 140 3.77 -6.65 11.62
C HIS A 140 3.21 -6.37 13.01
N VAL A 141 2.02 -5.76 13.10
CA VAL A 141 1.43 -5.35 14.37
C VAL A 141 0.11 -6.04 14.67
N ALA A 142 -0.61 -6.52 13.66
CA ALA A 142 -1.85 -7.25 13.82
C ALA A 142 -2.18 -8.11 12.61
N SER A 143 -2.76 -9.28 12.87
CA SER A 143 -3.42 -10.07 11.83
C SER A 143 -4.74 -9.41 11.42
N PRO A 144 -5.23 -9.64 10.19
CA PRO A 144 -6.41 -8.95 9.68
C PRO A 144 -7.63 -9.29 10.53
N ARG A 145 -8.30 -8.25 10.99
CA ARG A 145 -9.67 -8.38 11.48
C ARG A 145 -10.58 -7.92 10.35
N ARG A 146 -11.53 -8.75 9.95
CA ARG A 146 -12.51 -8.46 8.90
C ARG A 146 -13.54 -7.37 9.28
N SER A 147 -13.27 -6.52 10.24
CA SER A 147 -14.11 -5.36 10.54
C SER A 147 -13.66 -4.18 9.71
N TYR A 148 -14.29 -4.01 8.59
CA TYR A 148 -14.01 -3.00 7.56
C TYR A 148 -14.30 -1.56 7.96
N ASP A 149 -14.91 -1.33 9.11
CA ASP A 149 -15.56 -0.06 9.42
C ASP A 149 -14.70 0.90 10.26
N ARG A 150 -13.42 0.58 10.50
CA ARG A 150 -12.61 1.45 11.36
C ARG A 150 -12.43 2.86 10.79
N TRP A 151 -12.40 3.01 9.47
CA TRP A 151 -12.10 4.26 8.79
C TRP A 151 -13.27 4.85 8.01
N GLY A 152 -14.43 4.18 7.98
CA GLY A 152 -15.64 4.62 7.30
C GLY A 152 -15.57 4.49 5.77
N TYR A 153 -16.70 4.12 5.16
CA TYR A 153 -16.85 4.05 3.70
C TYR A 153 -17.32 5.37 3.09
N ASP A 154 -17.65 6.34 3.92
CA ASP A 154 -18.16 7.65 3.48
C ASP A 154 -16.97 8.50 3.06
N GLY A 155 -16.67 8.46 1.76
CA GLY A 155 -15.58 9.18 1.14
C GLY A 155 -15.35 10.55 1.77
N TRP A 156 -14.11 10.91 2.14
CA TRP A 156 -13.67 12.18 2.70
C TRP A 156 -13.57 12.32 4.23
N THR A 157 -13.64 11.26 5.03
CA THR A 157 -13.30 11.36 6.46
C THR A 157 -11.84 11.03 6.76
N TYR A 158 -10.91 11.54 5.93
CA TYR A 158 -9.50 11.12 5.96
C TYR A 158 -8.68 11.74 7.05
N TYR A 159 -9.14 12.81 7.64
CA TYR A 159 -8.45 13.41 8.76
C TYR A 159 -9.44 13.89 9.82
N ARG A 160 -9.15 13.57 11.04
CA ARG A 160 -9.79 14.21 12.20
C ARG A 160 -8.78 15.15 12.81
N SER A 161 -9.00 16.45 12.67
CA SER A 161 -8.29 17.46 13.43
C SER A 161 -9.01 17.69 14.75
N ARG A 162 -8.29 17.83 15.85
CA ARG A 162 -8.88 18.30 17.10
C ARG A 162 -9.51 19.68 16.93
N GLN A 163 -8.88 20.57 16.16
CA GLN A 163 -9.36 21.94 15.92
C GLN A 163 -10.51 22.00 14.94
N MET A 164 -10.59 21.12 13.94
CA MET A 164 -11.71 21.10 12.99
C MET A 164 -13.02 20.59 13.60
N ARG A 165 -12.98 19.85 14.72
CA ARG A 165 -14.22 19.50 15.46
C ARG A 165 -14.92 20.70 16.07
N GLU A 166 -14.20 21.77 16.39
CA GLU A 166 -14.76 22.98 17.00
C GLU A 166 -15.22 24.00 15.95
N THR A 167 -14.69 23.94 14.72
CA THR A 167 -15.00 24.84 13.62
C THR A 167 -15.90 24.26 12.53
N ALA A 168 -16.05 22.94 12.44
CA ALA A 168 -16.91 22.29 11.45
C ALA A 168 -18.38 22.30 11.85
N GLY A 169 -18.94 23.48 11.93
CA GLY A 169 -20.33 23.69 11.61
C GLY A 169 -20.48 23.54 10.10
N ASN A 170 -21.02 22.41 9.63
CA ASN A 170 -21.69 22.20 8.35
C ASN A 170 -21.06 22.72 7.02
N ASP A 171 -19.80 23.10 6.98
CA ASP A 171 -19.16 23.54 5.74
C ASP A 171 -18.39 22.39 5.08
N SER A 172 -18.82 22.01 3.88
CA SER A 172 -18.09 21.11 2.99
C SER A 172 -16.72 21.73 2.69
N ILE A 173 -15.64 21.03 3.06
CA ILE A 173 -14.27 21.43 2.76
C ILE A 173 -14.11 21.45 1.24
N ALA A 174 -13.66 22.57 0.69
CA ALA A 174 -13.35 22.68 -0.73
C ALA A 174 -12.21 21.71 -1.10
N ILE A 175 -12.22 21.19 -2.32
CA ILE A 175 -11.24 20.20 -2.83
C ILE A 175 -9.78 20.71 -2.72
N ASP A 176 -9.60 22.04 -2.77
CA ASP A 176 -8.28 22.69 -2.69
C ASP A 176 -7.65 22.64 -1.28
N ASP A 177 -8.41 22.26 -0.26
CA ASP A 177 -7.97 22.20 1.13
C ASP A 177 -7.53 20.79 1.57
N VAL A 178 -7.48 19.82 0.66
CA VAL A 178 -7.08 18.44 0.98
C VAL A 178 -5.56 18.34 1.11
N PRO A 179 -5.04 17.75 2.19
CA PRO A 179 -3.62 17.47 2.33
C PRO A 179 -3.10 16.55 1.21
N VAL A 180 -2.01 16.95 0.56
CA VAL A 180 -1.40 16.17 -0.53
C VAL A 180 -0.21 15.39 0.01
N ARG A 181 -0.27 14.05 -0.11
CA ARG A 181 0.80 13.13 0.28
C ARG A 181 1.95 13.19 -0.71
N HIS A 182 3.16 13.13 -0.18
CA HIS A 182 4.40 12.99 -0.92
C HIS A 182 5.30 11.96 -0.24
N PHE A 183 6.04 11.20 -1.03
CA PHE A 183 7.06 10.30 -0.54
C PHE A 183 8.44 10.94 -0.71
N GLY A 184 9.29 10.88 0.31
CA GLY A 184 10.64 11.44 0.27
C GLY A 184 11.15 11.95 1.62
N LYS A 185 12.44 12.19 1.70
CA LYS A 185 13.12 12.75 2.89
C LYS A 185 13.15 14.27 2.84
#